data_28d1ee535e4ee937dd2b06ce6fafd4c4
#
_entry.id   28d1ee535e4ee937dd2b06ce6fafd4c4
#
_cell.length_a   1.000
_cell.length_b   1.000
_cell.length_c   1.000
_cell.angle_alpha   90.00
_cell.angle_beta   90.00
_cell.angle_gamma   90.00
#
_symmetry.space_group_name_H-M   'P 1'
#
loop_
_entity.id
_entity.type
_entity.pdbx_description
1 polymer ?
#
loop_
_entity_poly.entity_id
_entity_poly.type
_entity_poly.pdbx_seq_one_letter_code
_entity_poly.pdbx_strand_id
1 'polypeptide(L)'
;MTAAGLLLIEQGPQLPFPYSSGINGSKHAHMRELRVQSGGRPLRVFYAFDPRRSAILLIGGDKTGDDRFYERMVPIADQLYDVYIVEIKKEGLIP
;
A
#
# COMPACT_ATOMS: atom_id res chain seq x y z
N MET A 1 0.36 10.24 -9.37
CA MET A 1 -0.15 9.89 -8.04
C MET A 1 -1.53 10.48 -7.83
N THR A 2 -2.39 9.81 -7.16
CA THR A 2 -3.74 10.27 -6.86
C THR A 2 -3.76 11.27 -5.71
N ALA A 3 -4.89 11.95 -5.51
CA ALA A 3 -5.06 12.86 -4.38
C ALA A 3 -4.88 12.13 -3.04
N ALA A 4 -5.34 10.88 -2.94
CA ALA A 4 -5.18 10.09 -1.72
C ALA A 4 -3.71 9.77 -1.45
N GLY A 5 -2.91 9.55 -2.50
CA GLY A 5 -1.47 9.37 -2.35
C GLY A 5 -0.80 10.61 -1.81
N LEU A 6 -1.22 11.79 -2.27
CA LEU A 6 -0.69 13.05 -1.75
C LEU A 6 -1.07 13.25 -0.29
N LEU A 7 -2.30 12.90 0.10
CA LEU A 7 -2.74 12.98 1.49
C LEU A 7 -1.89 12.08 2.38
N LEU A 8 -1.56 10.87 1.91
CA LEU A 8 -0.70 9.97 2.68
C LEU A 8 0.69 10.57 2.89
N ILE A 9 1.26 11.17 1.84
CA ILE A 9 2.57 11.81 1.94
C ILE A 9 2.54 12.95 2.96
N GLU A 10 1.50 13.76 2.95
CA GLU A 10 1.35 14.89 3.86
C GLU A 10 1.08 14.48 5.30
N GLN A 11 0.22 13.47 5.51
CA GLN A 11 -0.22 13.08 6.85
C GLN A 11 0.54 11.88 7.41
N GLY A 12 1.29 11.17 6.56
CA GLY A 12 2.07 10.01 6.98
C GLY A 12 1.17 8.90 7.53
N PRO A 13 1.62 8.21 8.59
CA PRO A 13 0.86 7.07 9.13
C PRO A 13 -0.44 7.46 9.82
N GLN A 14 -0.72 8.75 9.93
CA GLN A 14 -1.92 9.24 10.59
C GLN A 14 -3.16 9.26 9.70
N LEU A 15 -3.04 8.89 8.42
CA LEU A 15 -4.17 8.93 7.49
C LEU A 15 -5.28 7.98 7.94
N PRO A 16 -6.48 8.50 8.29
CA PRO A 16 -7.53 7.68 8.88
C PRO A 16 -8.41 6.99 7.85
N PHE A 17 -9.18 5.98 8.31
CA PHE A 17 -10.29 5.44 7.58
C PHE A 17 -11.31 6.58 7.29
N PRO A 18 -11.98 6.65 6.10
CA PRO A 18 -11.99 5.61 5.05
C PRO A 18 -10.90 5.73 3.99
N TYR A 19 -10.03 6.71 4.10
CA TYR A 19 -8.96 6.90 3.11
C TYR A 19 -7.92 5.80 3.18
N SER A 20 -7.72 5.24 4.36
CA SER A 20 -6.77 4.17 4.60
C SER A 20 -7.36 3.11 5.51
N SER A 21 -7.06 1.85 5.24
CA SER A 21 -7.46 0.76 6.10
C SER A 21 -6.45 -0.38 6.04
N GLY A 22 -6.42 -1.20 7.10
CA GLY A 22 -5.64 -2.43 7.10
C GLY A 22 -6.24 -3.44 6.13
N ILE A 23 -5.46 -4.42 5.72
CA ILE A 23 -5.92 -5.48 4.85
C ILE A 23 -5.67 -6.85 5.48
N ASN A 24 -6.58 -7.78 5.17
CA ASN A 24 -6.44 -9.17 5.61
C ASN A 24 -5.65 -9.95 4.57
N GLY A 25 -4.97 -11.01 5.00
CA GLY A 25 -4.29 -11.93 4.10
C GLY A 25 -2.86 -11.56 3.75
N SER A 26 -2.39 -10.37 4.12
CA SER A 26 -0.99 -10.03 3.96
C SER A 26 -0.16 -10.72 5.03
N LYS A 27 1.05 -11.15 4.67
CA LYS A 27 2.02 -11.66 5.65
C LYS A 27 2.67 -10.53 6.46
N HIS A 28 2.40 -9.27 6.09
CA HIS A 28 2.87 -8.09 6.81
C HIS A 28 1.70 -7.44 7.53
N ALA A 29 1.71 -7.48 8.86
CA ALA A 29 0.60 -6.95 9.66
C ALA A 29 0.36 -5.46 9.44
N HIS A 30 1.37 -4.73 8.98
CA HIS A 30 1.28 -3.29 8.75
C HIS A 30 0.97 -2.92 7.29
N MET A 31 0.66 -3.90 6.44
CA MET A 31 0.20 -3.63 5.07
C MET A 31 -1.16 -2.97 5.11
N ARG A 32 -1.32 -1.90 4.32
CA ARG A 32 -2.56 -1.12 4.28
C ARG A 32 -2.94 -0.79 2.85
N GLU A 33 -4.14 -0.29 2.69
CA GLU A 33 -4.60 0.21 1.39
C GLU A 33 -5.07 1.65 1.48
N LEU A 34 -4.80 2.42 0.43
CA LEU A 34 -5.44 3.71 0.19
C LEU A 34 -6.67 3.47 -0.65
N ARG A 35 -7.78 4.09 -0.25
CA ARG A 35 -9.05 4.02 -0.96
C ARG A 35 -9.26 5.29 -1.75
N VAL A 36 -9.38 5.15 -3.06
CA VAL A 36 -9.55 6.28 -3.97
C VAL A 36 -10.76 6.04 -4.84
N GLN A 37 -11.63 7.05 -4.92
CA GLN A 37 -12.74 7.04 -5.87
C GLN A 37 -12.38 7.98 -7.01
N SER A 38 -12.39 7.47 -8.23
CA SER A 38 -12.06 8.27 -9.41
C SER A 38 -12.98 7.87 -10.55
N GLY A 39 -13.79 8.83 -11.02
CA GLY A 39 -14.76 8.57 -12.09
C GLY A 39 -15.73 7.45 -11.75
N GLY A 40 -16.14 7.34 -10.50
CA GLY A 40 -17.05 6.30 -10.04
C GLY A 40 -16.38 4.93 -9.85
N ARG A 41 -15.08 4.82 -10.04
CA ARG A 41 -14.35 3.55 -9.91
C ARG A 41 -13.63 3.45 -8.58
N PRO A 42 -13.74 2.30 -7.89
CA PRO A 42 -13.04 2.06 -6.62
C PRO A 42 -11.59 1.65 -6.87
N LEU A 43 -10.69 2.61 -6.79
CA LEU A 43 -9.26 2.35 -6.93
C LEU A 43 -8.66 2.05 -5.56
N ARG A 44 -7.68 1.16 -5.53
CA ARG A 44 -6.96 0.79 -4.31
C ARG A 44 -5.47 0.82 -4.58
N VAL A 45 -4.72 1.40 -3.64
CA VAL A 45 -3.26 1.42 -3.70
C VAL A 45 -2.74 0.78 -2.42
N PHE A 46 -1.95 -0.28 -2.57
CA PHE A 46 -1.36 -0.98 -1.42
C PHE A 46 -0.06 -0.31 -1.03
N TYR A 47 0.14 -0.16 0.27
CA TYR A 47 1.34 0.47 0.80
C TYR A 47 1.71 -0.13 2.15
N ALA A 48 2.95 0.08 2.56
CA ALA A 48 3.41 -0.29 3.89
C ALA A 48 4.50 0.69 4.30
N PHE A 49 4.81 0.71 5.59
CA PHE A 49 5.89 1.55 6.09
C PHE A 49 7.16 0.71 6.24
N ASP A 50 8.29 1.27 5.83
CA ASP A 50 9.58 0.62 6.07
C ASP A 50 10.06 0.89 7.50
N PRO A 51 11.17 0.28 7.95
CA PRO A 51 11.69 0.52 9.30
C PRO A 51 12.03 1.98 9.60
N ARG A 52 12.19 2.81 8.57
CA ARG A 52 12.45 4.25 8.71
C ARG A 52 11.15 5.05 8.81
N ARG A 53 10.01 4.36 8.79
CA ARG A 53 8.67 4.94 8.80
C ARG A 53 8.33 5.72 7.53
N SER A 54 9.00 5.41 6.44
CA SER A 54 8.65 5.97 5.12
C SER A 54 7.54 5.13 4.51
N ALA A 55 6.53 5.79 3.93
CA ALA A 55 5.44 5.10 3.24
C ALA A 55 5.92 4.64 1.88
N ILE A 56 5.79 3.36 1.61
CA ILE A 56 6.19 2.76 0.35
C ILE A 56 4.93 2.33 -0.40
N LEU A 57 4.66 3.00 -1.51
CA LEU A 57 3.53 2.64 -2.38
C LEU A 57 3.97 1.49 -3.26
N LEU A 58 3.24 0.39 -3.22
CA LEU A 58 3.65 -0.86 -3.84
C LEU A 58 2.98 -1.12 -5.18
N ILE A 59 1.66 -1.23 -5.17
CA ILE A 59 0.90 -1.53 -6.38
C ILE A 59 -0.53 -1.03 -6.22
N GLY A 60 -1.14 -0.63 -7.31
CA GLY A 60 -2.53 -0.18 -7.31
C GLY A 60 -3.33 -0.86 -8.38
N GLY A 61 -4.64 -0.77 -8.28
CA GLY A 61 -5.53 -1.32 -9.27
C GLY A 61 -6.98 -0.88 -9.09
N ASP A 62 -7.78 -1.18 -10.09
CA ASP A 62 -9.20 -0.92 -10.12
C ASP A 62 -9.93 -2.17 -9.63
N LYS A 63 -10.69 -2.02 -8.57
CA LYS A 63 -11.40 -3.13 -7.93
C LYS A 63 -12.77 -3.41 -8.55
N THR A 64 -13.21 -2.61 -9.50
CA THR A 64 -14.53 -2.71 -10.10
C THR A 64 -14.80 -4.12 -10.62
N GLY A 65 -15.88 -4.74 -10.12
CA GLY A 65 -16.34 -6.04 -10.59
C GLY A 65 -15.36 -7.19 -10.39
N ASP A 66 -14.39 -7.04 -9.49
CA ASP A 66 -13.35 -8.04 -9.28
C ASP A 66 -13.45 -8.65 -7.88
N ASP A 67 -14.11 -9.78 -7.77
CA ASP A 67 -14.32 -10.48 -6.50
C ASP A 67 -13.03 -11.04 -5.91
N ARG A 68 -12.01 -11.22 -6.74
CA ARG A 68 -10.73 -11.79 -6.33
C ARG A 68 -9.60 -10.77 -6.30
N PHE A 69 -9.97 -9.51 -6.27
CA PHE A 69 -8.99 -8.42 -6.31
C PHE A 69 -7.91 -8.59 -5.22
N TYR A 70 -8.33 -8.78 -3.98
CA TYR A 70 -7.38 -8.90 -2.86
C TYR A 70 -6.60 -10.20 -2.92
N GLU A 71 -7.23 -11.32 -3.29
CA GLU A 71 -6.55 -12.60 -3.45
C GLU A 71 -5.39 -12.50 -4.43
N ARG A 72 -5.57 -11.72 -5.49
CA ARG A 72 -4.55 -11.56 -6.53
C ARG A 72 -3.52 -10.51 -6.16
N MET A 73 -3.97 -9.38 -5.60
CA MET A 73 -3.12 -8.21 -5.39
C MET A 73 -2.27 -8.29 -4.12
N VAL A 74 -2.80 -8.85 -3.04
CA VAL A 74 -2.08 -8.88 -1.77
C VAL A 74 -0.75 -9.66 -1.85
N PRO A 75 -0.69 -10.86 -2.47
CA PRO A 75 0.60 -11.54 -2.63
C PRO A 75 1.61 -10.75 -3.45
N ILE A 76 1.15 -10.02 -4.46
CA ILE A 76 2.03 -9.17 -5.27
C ILE A 76 2.59 -8.04 -4.42
N ALA A 77 1.74 -7.37 -3.64
CA ALA A 77 2.16 -6.30 -2.76
C ALA A 77 3.18 -6.80 -1.73
N ASP A 78 2.94 -7.96 -1.14
CA ASP A 78 3.86 -8.58 -0.18
C ASP A 78 5.22 -8.83 -0.80
N GLN A 79 5.25 -9.38 -2.02
CA GLN A 79 6.49 -9.66 -2.72
C GLN A 79 7.25 -8.38 -3.04
N LEU A 80 6.56 -7.36 -3.50
CA LEU A 80 7.19 -6.08 -3.81
C LEU A 80 7.80 -5.44 -2.57
N TYR A 81 7.11 -5.54 -1.44
CA TYR A 81 7.64 -5.03 -0.18
C TYR A 81 8.90 -5.78 0.24
N ASP A 82 8.89 -7.12 0.14
CA ASP A 82 10.05 -7.94 0.49
C ASP A 82 11.27 -7.58 -0.35
N VAL A 83 11.08 -7.41 -1.66
CA VAL A 83 12.16 -7.01 -2.56
C VAL A 83 12.71 -5.64 -2.19
N TYR A 84 11.82 -4.70 -1.89
CA TYR A 84 12.22 -3.36 -1.48
C TYR A 84 13.09 -3.39 -0.21
N ILE A 85 12.67 -4.15 0.80
CA ILE A 85 13.41 -4.25 2.06
C ILE A 85 14.81 -4.84 1.83
N VAL A 86 14.91 -5.87 0.99
CA VAL A 86 16.21 -6.45 0.64
C VAL A 86 17.12 -5.39 -0.01
N GLU A 87 16.58 -4.61 -0.92
CA GLU A 87 17.36 -3.59 -1.61
C GLU A 87 17.88 -2.50 -0.69
N ILE A 88 17.02 -1.98 0.19
CA ILE A 88 17.46 -0.92 1.10
C ILE A 88 18.44 -1.41 2.15
N LYS A 89 18.38 -2.69 2.52
CA LYS A 89 19.42 -3.31 3.38
C LYS A 89 20.76 -3.36 2.66
N LYS A 90 20.76 -3.77 1.39
CA LYS A 90 21.98 -3.82 0.59
C LYS A 90 22.62 -2.44 0.42
N GLU A 91 21.80 -1.40 0.34
CA GLU A 91 22.25 -0.03 0.23
C GLU A 91 22.70 0.58 1.56
N GLY A 92 22.53 -0.18 2.66
CA GLY A 92 22.91 0.29 3.98
C GLY A 92 21.98 1.32 4.59
N LEU A 93 20.75 1.44 4.06
CA LEU A 93 19.78 2.40 4.53
C LEU A 93 19.03 1.95 5.78
N ILE A 94 19.01 0.64 6.03
CA ILE A 94 18.45 0.05 7.25
C ILE A 94 19.36 -1.08 7.71
N PRO A 95 19.33 -1.43 9.00
CA PRO A 95 20.11 -2.54 9.56
C PRO A 95 19.83 -3.91 8.94
#